data_e1ddb0312de2bbb10fff79406bc910b4
#
_entry.id   e1ddb0312de2bbb10fff79406bc910b4
#
_cell.length_a   1.000
_cell.length_b   1.000
_cell.length_c   1.000
_cell.angle_alpha   90.00
_cell.angle_beta   90.00
_cell.angle_gamma   90.00
#
_symmetry.space_group_name_H-M   'P 1'
#
loop_
_entity.id
_entity.type
_entity.pdbx_description
1 polymer ?
#
loop_
_entity_poly.entity_id
_entity_poly.type
_entity_poly.pdbx_seq_one_letter_code
_entity_poly.pdbx_strand_id
1 'polypeptide(L)'
;MRKSQGPFLACAAIAGVCMAGGLMWPGNAVAASDTPAPGALHANVPDAYVRPAADGADQADMLQRALDALQPGQRLMFAPGRYVVSRSLVVRKPNVVLSGYGATLIATTPDDQTIELRGDDTTLVGFRLAGTGTTRLTTPESTKVEVTGRGVQVLDNVIDGGAGAGIFVFGGADVAIVGNEVLSTLADGIHMTHGSHNVLVQGNVVRGTGDDMIAVVSYQAEGVLTRNVLVTGNSLEGNPWGRGITVVGGANVTISNNIVRNVQVSSGILVAQEDSNRTAGSSDIRIEGNSIADIQTATARSDLRPITRQAAIEISTWSGSVSRVSVIGNRVSHARFDGIRLAGNVSGVRLVDNQLSEIGGMPVRTDVAHDCATARPATASSTRVKDAPCAAARQSLSAASDAVGADPLLLPRVRESVRRARWSQGGID
;
A
#
# COMPACT_ATOMS: atom_id res chain seq x y z
N MET A 1 30.83 -24.62 -43.02
CA MET A 1 30.81 -24.36 -44.48
C MET A 1 29.99 -23.11 -44.75
N ARG A 2 30.65 -22.12 -45.43
CA ARG A 2 30.14 -20.90 -46.14
C ARG A 2 29.18 -19.98 -45.37
N LYS A 3 29.57 -18.82 -44.88
CA LYS A 3 29.95 -17.49 -45.46
C LYS A 3 29.02 -17.02 -46.60
N SER A 4 28.30 -15.91 -46.38
CA SER A 4 28.32 -14.82 -47.36
C SER A 4 27.89 -13.49 -46.70
N GLN A 5 28.67 -12.48 -47.04
CA GLN A 5 28.64 -11.06 -46.59
C GLN A 5 27.81 -10.19 -47.55
N GLY A 6 27.26 -9.12 -47.01
CA GLY A 6 27.25 -7.75 -47.46
C GLY A 6 26.33 -7.36 -48.66
N PRO A 7 26.16 -6.08 -49.02
CA PRO A 7 26.95 -4.88 -48.60
C PRO A 7 26.14 -3.60 -48.20
N PHE A 8 26.90 -2.61 -47.79
CA PHE A 8 26.59 -1.18 -47.62
C PHE A 8 26.06 -0.47 -48.89
N LEU A 9 25.21 0.56 -48.67
CA LEU A 9 25.18 1.74 -49.56
C LEU A 9 24.75 3.00 -48.75
N ALA A 10 25.63 4.01 -48.79
CA ALA A 10 25.40 5.38 -48.40
C ALA A 10 25.05 6.22 -49.64
N CYS A 11 24.25 7.25 -49.48
CA CYS A 11 24.19 8.49 -50.31
C CYS A 11 23.19 9.41 -49.64
N ALA A 12 23.55 10.58 -49.18
CA ALA A 12 24.03 11.80 -49.78
C ALA A 12 22.92 12.89 -49.78
N ALA A 13 23.30 14.04 -49.25
CA ALA A 13 22.53 15.27 -49.00
C ALA A 13 22.05 15.91 -50.31
N ILE A 14 20.92 16.64 -50.23
CA ILE A 14 20.63 17.77 -51.12
C ILE A 14 20.06 18.91 -50.26
N ALA A 15 20.74 20.04 -50.30
CA ALA A 15 20.30 21.34 -49.82
C ALA A 15 19.38 21.99 -50.84
N GLY A 16 18.31 22.60 -50.38
CA GLY A 16 17.41 23.44 -51.19
C GLY A 16 16.99 24.67 -50.39
N VAL A 17 17.55 25.77 -50.74
CA VAL A 17 17.19 27.13 -50.29
C VAL A 17 15.97 27.60 -51.06
N CYS A 18 14.95 28.14 -50.41
CA CYS A 18 14.01 29.11 -50.98
C CYS A 18 13.60 30.15 -49.95
N MET A 19 13.82 31.38 -50.37
CA MET A 19 13.53 32.61 -49.66
C MET A 19 12.08 33.08 -49.79
N ALA A 20 11.69 33.90 -48.78
CA ALA A 20 10.81 35.04 -48.80
C ALA A 20 9.34 34.89 -48.45
N GLY A 21 8.91 35.73 -47.53
CA GLY A 21 7.52 36.14 -47.33
C GLY A 21 7.19 36.42 -45.87
N GLY A 22 7.58 37.57 -45.34
CA GLY A 22 7.27 37.99 -43.96
C GLY A 22 5.83 38.41 -43.79
N LEU A 23 5.27 38.07 -42.65
CA LEU A 23 4.17 38.79 -42.00
C LEU A 23 4.43 38.74 -40.48
N MET A 24 4.80 39.90 -39.94
CA MET A 24 4.95 40.11 -38.51
C MET A 24 3.59 40.12 -37.83
N TRP A 25 3.44 39.24 -36.84
CA TRP A 25 2.44 39.40 -35.80
C TRP A 25 3.14 39.63 -34.45
N PRO A 26 2.61 40.56 -33.60
CA PRO A 26 3.28 40.91 -32.36
C PRO A 26 3.21 39.68 -31.39
N GLY A 27 4.38 39.19 -31.05
CA GLY A 27 4.52 38.09 -30.08
C GLY A 27 4.22 38.58 -28.68
N ASN A 28 3.24 37.96 -28.03
CA ASN A 28 3.17 37.93 -26.58
C ASN A 28 4.39 37.15 -26.07
N ALA A 29 5.25 37.83 -25.33
CA ALA A 29 6.32 37.18 -24.60
C ALA A 29 5.70 36.25 -23.54
N VAL A 30 5.70 34.96 -23.82
CA VAL A 30 5.49 33.92 -22.81
C VAL A 30 6.74 33.94 -21.95
N ALA A 31 6.57 34.29 -20.67
CA ALA A 31 7.64 34.20 -19.67
C ALA A 31 8.23 32.79 -19.73
N ALA A 32 9.54 32.72 -19.92
CA ALA A 32 10.28 31.46 -19.81
C ALA A 32 10.01 30.89 -18.44
N SER A 33 9.33 29.73 -18.37
CA SER A 33 9.27 28.93 -17.17
C SER A 33 10.71 28.53 -16.84
N ASP A 34 11.17 28.87 -15.66
CA ASP A 34 12.43 28.37 -15.09
C ASP A 34 12.27 26.84 -14.94
N THR A 35 12.61 26.13 -16.01
CA THR A 35 12.86 24.70 -15.94
C THR A 35 14.22 24.57 -15.27
N PRO A 36 14.34 23.97 -14.08
CA PRO A 36 15.64 23.75 -13.48
C PRO A 36 16.47 22.89 -14.43
N ALA A 37 17.70 23.34 -14.71
CA ALA A 37 18.64 22.66 -15.58
C ALA A 37 18.79 21.18 -15.15
N PRO A 38 18.74 20.22 -16.08
CA PRO A 38 19.03 18.83 -15.76
C PRO A 38 20.52 18.72 -15.42
N GLY A 39 20.83 18.42 -14.14
CA GLY A 39 22.18 18.04 -13.75
C GLY A 39 22.92 18.96 -12.81
N ALA A 40 22.33 19.41 -11.72
CA ALA A 40 23.14 19.58 -10.53
C ALA A 40 23.53 18.14 -10.07
N LEU A 41 24.71 17.69 -10.44
CA LEU A 41 25.37 16.56 -9.79
C LEU A 41 25.33 16.88 -8.30
N HIS A 42 24.51 16.14 -7.54
CA HIS A 42 24.53 16.24 -6.08
C HIS A 42 25.99 16.07 -5.66
N ALA A 43 26.55 17.07 -4.98
CA ALA A 43 27.86 16.94 -4.37
C ALA A 43 27.87 15.60 -3.64
N ASN A 44 28.85 14.78 -3.89
CA ASN A 44 28.97 13.44 -3.31
C ASN A 44 29.16 13.62 -1.79
N VAL A 45 28.05 13.72 -1.06
CA VAL A 45 28.07 13.81 0.41
C VAL A 45 28.48 12.42 0.90
N PRO A 46 29.61 12.26 1.62
CA PRO A 46 30.07 10.96 2.03
C PRO A 46 29.06 10.29 2.97
N ASP A 47 28.93 8.98 2.85
CA ASP A 47 28.08 8.17 3.72
C ASP A 47 28.51 8.29 5.19
N ALA A 48 27.54 8.31 6.10
CA ALA A 48 27.76 8.21 7.53
C ALA A 48 27.62 6.73 7.96
N TYR A 49 28.37 6.33 8.98
CA TYR A 49 28.40 4.94 9.46
C TYR A 49 28.14 4.85 10.95
N VAL A 50 27.35 3.86 11.35
CA VAL A 50 27.16 3.48 12.75
C VAL A 50 27.44 2.00 12.94
N ARG A 51 27.88 1.62 14.15
CA ARG A 51 28.22 0.24 14.52
C ARG A 51 27.45 -0.18 15.77
N PRO A 52 27.11 -1.47 15.90
CA PRO A 52 26.49 -1.96 17.11
C PRO A 52 27.45 -1.86 18.29
N ALA A 53 26.92 -1.62 19.49
CA ALA A 53 27.68 -1.69 20.72
C ALA A 53 28.13 -3.14 21.00
N ALA A 54 29.39 -3.34 21.37
CA ALA A 54 29.94 -4.68 21.59
C ALA A 54 29.32 -5.41 22.80
N ASP A 55 28.88 -4.66 23.79
CA ASP A 55 28.25 -5.12 25.03
C ASP A 55 26.71 -5.20 24.97
N GLY A 56 26.09 -4.81 23.82
CA GLY A 56 24.64 -4.75 23.68
C GLY A 56 23.98 -3.61 24.47
N ALA A 57 24.75 -2.57 24.84
CA ALA A 57 24.25 -1.39 25.52
C ALA A 57 23.22 -0.65 24.65
N ASP A 58 22.32 0.11 25.30
CA ASP A 58 21.36 0.96 24.63
C ASP A 58 22.05 2.03 23.77
N GLN A 59 21.64 2.11 22.53
CA GLN A 59 22.21 3.01 21.54
C GLN A 59 21.24 4.10 21.06
N ALA A 60 20.06 4.24 21.66
CA ALA A 60 19.04 5.16 21.22
C ALA A 60 19.55 6.60 21.09
N ASP A 61 20.29 7.09 22.09
CA ASP A 61 20.84 8.46 22.09
C ASP A 61 21.94 8.65 21.03
N MET A 62 22.80 7.66 20.87
CA MET A 62 23.86 7.70 19.86
C MET A 62 23.26 7.71 18.45
N LEU A 63 22.30 6.83 18.20
CA LEU A 63 21.62 6.73 16.91
C LEU A 63 20.83 8.01 16.61
N GLN A 64 20.10 8.58 17.59
CA GLN A 64 19.38 9.84 17.38
C GLN A 64 20.33 10.98 17.03
N ARG A 65 21.48 11.12 17.72
CA ARG A 65 22.49 12.12 17.34
C ARG A 65 23.04 11.90 15.93
N ALA A 66 23.25 10.66 15.52
CA ALA A 66 23.69 10.35 14.15
C ALA A 66 22.63 10.76 13.10
N LEU A 67 21.35 10.48 13.38
CA LEU A 67 20.22 10.89 12.53
C LEU A 67 20.10 12.44 12.43
N ASP A 68 20.25 13.13 13.57
CA ASP A 68 20.14 14.59 13.63
C ASP A 68 21.34 15.28 12.94
N ALA A 69 22.48 14.63 12.85
CA ALA A 69 23.68 15.13 12.18
C ALA A 69 23.66 14.95 10.65
N LEU A 70 22.75 14.13 10.09
CA LEU A 70 22.69 13.89 8.66
C LEU A 70 22.45 15.18 7.87
N GLN A 71 23.03 15.21 6.68
CA GLN A 71 22.80 16.25 5.68
C GLN A 71 21.84 15.72 4.59
N PRO A 72 21.03 16.59 3.96
CA PRO A 72 20.22 16.20 2.81
C PRO A 72 21.07 15.52 1.72
N GLY A 73 20.60 14.39 1.20
CA GLY A 73 21.34 13.56 0.22
C GLY A 73 22.28 12.55 0.83
N GLN A 74 22.43 12.53 2.15
CA GLN A 74 23.37 11.65 2.85
C GLN A 74 22.72 10.28 3.15
N ARG A 75 23.54 9.25 3.16
CA ARG A 75 23.18 7.91 3.60
C ARG A 75 23.78 7.61 4.97
N LEU A 76 22.97 7.03 5.87
CA LEU A 76 23.43 6.44 7.12
C LEU A 76 23.45 4.92 6.98
N MET A 77 24.65 4.35 6.99
CA MET A 77 24.90 2.92 6.86
C MET A 77 25.02 2.30 8.25
N PHE A 78 24.18 1.32 8.54
CA PHE A 78 24.27 0.52 9.76
C PHE A 78 25.11 -0.72 9.47
N ALA A 79 26.23 -0.88 10.17
CA ALA A 79 27.02 -2.09 10.06
C ALA A 79 26.21 -3.31 10.53
N PRO A 80 26.43 -4.49 9.95
CA PRO A 80 25.74 -5.70 10.39
C PRO A 80 25.91 -5.94 11.90
N GLY A 81 24.80 -6.33 12.56
CA GLY A 81 24.80 -6.62 13.99
C GLY A 81 23.51 -6.19 14.69
N ARG A 82 23.52 -6.21 16.02
CA ARG A 82 22.35 -5.97 16.89
C ARG A 82 22.47 -4.60 17.56
N TYR A 83 21.47 -3.77 17.38
CA TYR A 83 21.35 -2.44 17.99
C TYR A 83 20.19 -2.46 18.98
N VAL A 84 20.45 -2.24 20.24
CA VAL A 84 19.42 -2.12 21.27
C VAL A 84 18.97 -0.67 21.35
N VAL A 85 17.67 -0.43 21.36
CA VAL A 85 17.07 0.92 21.42
C VAL A 85 15.95 0.95 22.44
N SER A 86 16.07 1.84 23.42
CA SER A 86 15.11 1.98 24.53
C SER A 86 13.99 2.98 24.25
N ARG A 87 14.06 3.73 23.16
CA ARG A 87 13.08 4.73 22.77
C ARG A 87 12.99 4.89 21.26
N SER A 88 11.94 5.54 20.81
CA SER A 88 11.72 5.89 19.42
C SER A 88 12.85 6.71 18.81
N LEU A 89 13.09 6.51 17.52
CA LEU A 89 14.05 7.25 16.71
C LEU A 89 13.28 8.10 15.69
N VAL A 90 13.64 9.37 15.54
CA VAL A 90 12.96 10.29 14.64
C VAL A 90 13.90 10.77 13.55
N VAL A 91 13.56 10.49 12.31
CA VAL A 91 14.28 10.93 11.11
C VAL A 91 13.64 12.24 10.62
N ARG A 92 14.28 13.37 10.90
CA ARG A 92 13.78 14.72 10.59
C ARG A 92 14.39 15.31 9.33
N LYS A 93 15.54 14.80 8.92
CA LYS A 93 16.27 15.33 7.76
C LYS A 93 15.63 14.84 6.47
N PRO A 94 15.37 15.73 5.51
CA PRO A 94 14.85 15.31 4.22
C PRO A 94 15.93 14.69 3.33
N ASN A 95 15.49 13.93 2.34
CA ASN A 95 16.34 13.32 1.32
C ASN A 95 17.52 12.52 1.89
N VAL A 96 17.24 11.67 2.88
CA VAL A 96 18.25 10.80 3.50
C VAL A 96 17.88 9.32 3.34
N VAL A 97 18.89 8.47 3.32
CA VAL A 97 18.69 7.01 3.23
C VAL A 97 19.27 6.35 4.47
N LEU A 98 18.44 5.59 5.19
CA LEU A 98 18.88 4.70 6.26
C LEU A 98 18.99 3.29 5.68
N SER A 99 20.20 2.75 5.64
CA SER A 99 20.48 1.42 5.09
C SER A 99 20.96 0.47 6.17
N GLY A 100 20.20 -0.62 6.37
CA GLY A 100 20.41 -1.55 7.48
C GLY A 100 20.55 -3.02 7.08
N TYR A 101 21.07 -3.32 5.89
CA TYR A 101 21.29 -4.72 5.51
C TYR A 101 22.22 -5.45 6.48
N GLY A 102 21.70 -6.50 7.12
CA GLY A 102 22.38 -7.24 8.18
C GLY A 102 22.27 -6.60 9.58
N ALA A 103 21.65 -5.43 9.72
CA ALA A 103 21.39 -4.79 10.99
C ALA A 103 20.02 -5.20 11.56
N THR A 104 19.99 -5.48 12.87
CA THR A 104 18.77 -5.72 13.63
C THR A 104 18.62 -4.63 14.70
N LEU A 105 17.57 -3.82 14.63
CA LEU A 105 17.19 -2.90 15.69
C LEU A 105 16.19 -3.60 16.61
N ILE A 106 16.51 -3.65 17.91
CA ILE A 106 15.74 -4.34 18.94
C ILE A 106 15.22 -3.31 19.92
N ALA A 107 13.91 -3.12 19.92
CA ALA A 107 13.27 -2.26 20.89
C ALA A 107 13.21 -2.94 22.28
N THR A 108 13.29 -2.14 23.35
CA THR A 108 13.15 -2.60 24.73
C THR A 108 11.94 -2.00 25.45
N THR A 109 11.31 -0.98 24.90
CA THR A 109 10.18 -0.25 25.48
C THR A 109 8.95 -0.38 24.56
N PRO A 110 7.88 -1.08 24.95
CA PRO A 110 6.76 -1.39 24.07
C PRO A 110 5.95 -0.18 23.57
N ASP A 111 5.85 0.86 24.38
CA ASP A 111 5.12 2.10 24.13
C ASP A 111 6.00 3.24 23.59
N ASP A 112 7.30 2.98 23.35
CA ASP A 112 8.25 3.94 22.78
C ASP A 112 9.30 3.21 21.91
N GLN A 113 8.87 2.69 20.74
CA GLN A 113 9.69 1.81 19.90
C GLN A 113 9.70 2.17 18.40
N THR A 114 9.11 3.28 18.05
CA THR A 114 8.88 3.66 16.65
C THR A 114 10.15 4.20 15.99
N ILE A 115 10.30 3.88 14.70
CA ILE A 115 11.15 4.65 13.79
C ILE A 115 10.22 5.59 13.02
N GLU A 116 10.19 6.87 13.39
CA GLU A 116 9.37 7.87 12.73
C GLU A 116 10.11 8.51 11.55
N LEU A 117 9.54 8.39 10.35
CA LEU A 117 10.05 8.96 9.11
C LEU A 117 9.29 10.27 8.82
N ARG A 118 9.75 11.35 9.41
CA ARG A 118 9.15 12.69 9.33
C ARG A 118 9.75 13.53 8.20
N GLY A 119 11.03 13.32 7.89
CA GLY A 119 11.72 14.04 6.81
C GLY A 119 11.18 13.62 5.43
N ASP A 120 10.96 14.58 4.55
CA ASP A 120 10.55 14.31 3.17
C ASP A 120 11.63 13.55 2.40
N ASP A 121 11.22 12.74 1.40
CA ASP A 121 12.11 11.96 0.52
C ASP A 121 13.07 11.03 1.29
N THR A 122 12.64 10.54 2.47
CA THR A 122 13.43 9.63 3.31
C THR A 122 13.21 8.18 2.89
N THR A 123 14.29 7.40 2.89
CA THR A 123 14.22 5.94 2.64
C THR A 123 14.70 5.16 3.86
N LEU A 124 13.90 4.18 4.29
CA LEU A 124 14.28 3.15 5.27
C LEU A 124 14.36 1.80 4.57
N VAL A 125 15.54 1.17 4.54
CA VAL A 125 15.75 -0.03 3.72
C VAL A 125 16.62 -1.09 4.37
N GLY A 126 16.18 -2.36 4.26
CA GLY A 126 17.00 -3.53 4.55
C GLY A 126 17.20 -3.87 6.03
N PHE A 127 16.42 -3.30 6.93
CA PHE A 127 16.50 -3.57 8.36
C PHE A 127 15.71 -4.83 8.78
N ARG A 128 16.17 -5.48 9.84
CA ARG A 128 15.31 -6.27 10.72
C ARG A 128 14.92 -5.40 11.93
N LEU A 129 13.63 -5.21 12.17
CA LEU A 129 13.07 -4.37 13.23
C LEU A 129 12.27 -5.25 14.17
N ALA A 130 12.84 -5.55 15.35
CA ALA A 130 12.19 -6.36 16.37
C ALA A 130 11.46 -5.47 17.39
N GLY A 131 10.16 -5.73 17.57
CA GLY A 131 9.36 -5.13 18.62
C GLY A 131 9.46 -5.91 19.93
N THR A 132 8.87 -5.36 21.01
CA THR A 132 8.95 -5.96 22.35
C THR A 132 7.61 -6.02 23.09
N GLY A 133 6.53 -5.46 22.52
CA GLY A 133 5.22 -5.46 23.15
C GLY A 133 4.55 -6.84 23.15
N THR A 134 3.70 -7.06 24.14
CA THR A 134 2.84 -8.25 24.25
C THR A 134 1.35 -7.88 24.33
N THR A 135 1.05 -6.60 24.46
CA THR A 135 -0.31 -6.07 24.56
C THR A 135 -0.51 -5.00 23.49
N ARG A 136 -1.67 -5.02 22.83
CA ARG A 136 -2.05 -4.01 21.82
C ARG A 136 -2.12 -2.64 22.50
N LEU A 137 -1.31 -1.72 22.01
CA LEU A 137 -1.33 -0.30 22.34
C LEU A 137 -1.85 0.50 21.14
N THR A 138 -2.33 1.72 21.40
CA THR A 138 -2.92 2.58 20.35
C THR A 138 -2.16 3.89 20.16
N THR A 139 -1.04 4.05 20.84
CA THR A 139 -0.16 5.22 20.68
C THR A 139 0.69 5.06 19.41
N PRO A 140 0.97 6.15 18.67
CA PRO A 140 1.85 6.10 17.50
C PRO A 140 3.22 5.52 17.83
N GLU A 141 3.79 5.85 18.98
CA GLU A 141 5.10 5.42 19.45
C GLU A 141 5.18 3.89 19.71
N SER A 142 4.02 3.21 19.81
CA SER A 142 3.96 1.76 19.92
C SER A 142 4.04 1.03 18.58
N THR A 143 3.95 1.75 17.45
CA THR A 143 4.11 1.17 16.11
C THR A 143 5.58 0.90 15.80
N LYS A 144 5.89 0.17 14.73
CA LYS A 144 7.31 -0.10 14.43
C LYS A 144 7.93 0.91 13.47
N VAL A 145 7.20 1.27 12.43
CA VAL A 145 7.58 2.34 11.49
C VAL A 145 6.41 3.28 11.37
N GLU A 146 6.61 4.56 11.62
CA GLU A 146 5.62 5.60 11.37
C GLU A 146 6.08 6.50 10.23
N VAL A 147 5.17 6.81 9.31
CA VAL A 147 5.44 7.65 8.14
C VAL A 147 4.53 8.87 8.21
N THR A 148 5.12 10.04 8.42
CA THR A 148 4.44 11.34 8.43
C THR A 148 4.95 12.28 7.33
N GLY A 149 6.12 11.98 6.73
CA GLY A 149 6.74 12.76 5.66
C GLY A 149 6.15 12.49 4.27
N ARG A 150 6.53 13.31 3.31
CA ARG A 150 6.23 13.15 1.88
C ARG A 150 7.38 12.44 1.16
N GLY A 151 7.06 11.64 0.11
CA GLY A 151 8.06 10.98 -0.71
C GLY A 151 8.81 9.84 -0.01
N VAL A 152 8.28 9.38 1.13
CA VAL A 152 8.94 8.40 1.98
C VAL A 152 8.87 7.01 1.38
N GLN A 153 9.96 6.25 1.53
CA GLN A 153 10.07 4.88 1.05
C GLN A 153 10.46 3.94 2.20
N VAL A 154 9.67 2.87 2.38
CA VAL A 154 9.93 1.79 3.33
C VAL A 154 10.12 0.51 2.51
N LEU A 155 11.36 0.06 2.37
CA LEU A 155 11.76 -0.94 1.38
C LEU A 155 12.49 -2.13 2.03
N ASP A 156 12.11 -3.35 1.63
CA ASP A 156 12.87 -4.58 1.93
C ASP A 156 13.23 -4.77 3.43
N ASN A 157 12.36 -4.31 4.34
CA ASN A 157 12.56 -4.49 5.78
C ASN A 157 11.83 -5.73 6.28
N VAL A 158 12.33 -6.34 7.34
CA VAL A 158 11.64 -7.36 8.12
C VAL A 158 11.18 -6.73 9.43
N ILE A 159 9.88 -6.65 9.66
CA ILE A 159 9.28 -6.17 10.90
C ILE A 159 8.77 -7.38 11.67
N ASP A 160 9.33 -7.63 12.85
CA ASP A 160 9.17 -8.88 13.57
C ASP A 160 8.54 -8.65 14.95
N GLY A 161 7.22 -8.70 14.96
CA GLY A 161 6.40 -8.76 16.17
C GLY A 161 6.46 -7.56 17.11
N GLY A 162 5.71 -7.67 18.20
CA GLY A 162 5.80 -6.82 19.38
C GLY A 162 5.50 -5.33 19.20
N ALA A 163 4.90 -4.93 18.08
CA ALA A 163 4.51 -3.55 17.80
C ALA A 163 3.00 -3.41 17.63
N GLY A 164 2.44 -2.26 17.98
CA GLY A 164 1.03 -1.92 17.81
C GLY A 164 0.60 -2.04 16.35
N ALA A 165 1.39 -1.50 15.42
CA ALA A 165 1.28 -1.77 14.00
C ALA A 165 2.69 -1.97 13.40
N GLY A 166 2.77 -2.65 12.24
CA GLY A 166 4.04 -2.83 11.55
C GLY A 166 4.50 -1.54 10.89
N ILE A 167 3.76 -1.07 9.89
CA ILE A 167 4.00 0.20 9.20
C ILE A 167 2.72 1.04 9.30
N PHE A 168 2.84 2.23 9.86
CA PHE A 168 1.73 3.15 10.10
C PHE A 168 1.95 4.46 9.34
N VAL A 169 1.14 4.70 8.30
CA VAL A 169 1.20 5.94 7.52
C VAL A 169 0.16 6.91 8.05
N PHE A 170 0.61 7.97 8.69
CA PHE A 170 -0.22 8.98 9.33
C PHE A 170 -0.08 10.33 8.61
N GLY A 171 -0.99 10.60 7.68
CA GLY A 171 -0.95 11.82 6.87
C GLY A 171 0.16 11.87 5.82
N GLY A 172 0.90 10.79 5.63
CA GLY A 172 1.99 10.72 4.64
C GLY A 172 1.49 10.84 3.20
N ALA A 173 2.30 11.44 2.34
CA ALA A 173 1.99 11.63 0.93
C ALA A 173 3.10 11.09 0.02
N ASP A 174 2.72 10.56 -1.15
CA ASP A 174 3.69 10.02 -2.14
C ASP A 174 4.58 8.90 -1.54
N VAL A 175 3.97 7.96 -0.81
CA VAL A 175 4.64 6.95 0.00
C VAL A 175 4.75 5.62 -0.75
N ALA A 176 5.93 4.97 -0.66
CA ALA A 176 6.14 3.61 -1.18
C ALA A 176 6.47 2.63 -0.05
N ILE A 177 5.67 1.57 0.07
CA ILE A 177 5.87 0.46 1.01
C ILE A 177 6.04 -0.80 0.16
N VAL A 178 7.30 -1.24 -0.05
CA VAL A 178 7.59 -2.24 -1.09
C VAL A 178 8.54 -3.31 -0.59
N GLY A 179 8.15 -4.57 -0.77
CA GLY A 179 9.01 -5.73 -0.51
C GLY A 179 9.28 -5.99 0.97
N ASN A 180 8.49 -5.44 1.89
CA ASN A 180 8.68 -5.68 3.32
C ASN A 180 8.05 -7.01 3.75
N GLU A 181 8.60 -7.62 4.79
CA GLU A 181 7.99 -8.73 5.51
C GLU A 181 7.52 -8.21 6.88
N VAL A 182 6.20 -8.29 7.14
CA VAL A 182 5.59 -7.82 8.39
C VAL A 182 4.97 -9.00 9.12
N LEU A 183 5.46 -9.28 10.32
CA LEU A 183 5.14 -10.50 11.07
C LEU A 183 4.60 -10.18 12.46
N SER A 184 3.55 -10.88 12.86
CA SER A 184 3.08 -10.99 14.27
C SER A 184 2.92 -9.63 14.98
N THR A 185 2.36 -8.64 14.31
CA THR A 185 2.00 -7.36 14.94
C THR A 185 0.84 -7.54 15.92
N LEU A 186 0.69 -6.64 16.87
CA LEU A 186 -0.37 -6.69 17.89
C LEU A 186 -1.69 -6.06 17.40
N ALA A 187 -1.64 -5.26 16.33
CA ALA A 187 -2.77 -4.77 15.56
C ALA A 187 -2.47 -4.93 14.07
N ASP A 188 -2.65 -3.88 13.25
CA ASP A 188 -2.52 -3.97 11.80
C ASP A 188 -1.08 -4.25 11.32
N GLY A 189 -0.97 -4.89 10.17
CA GLY A 189 0.32 -5.06 9.51
C GLY A 189 0.80 -3.76 8.89
N ILE A 190 0.02 -3.21 7.94
CA ILE A 190 0.27 -1.94 7.25
C ILE A 190 -1.02 -1.11 7.32
N HIS A 191 -0.96 0.05 7.93
CA HIS A 191 -2.11 0.92 8.16
C HIS A 191 -1.88 2.30 7.56
N MET A 192 -2.84 2.80 6.80
CA MET A 192 -2.81 4.15 6.20
C MET A 192 -4.03 4.92 6.65
N THR A 193 -3.83 6.10 7.23
CA THR A 193 -4.91 6.93 7.78
C THR A 193 -4.59 8.42 7.72
N HIS A 194 -5.43 9.25 8.33
CA HIS A 194 -5.26 10.69 8.47
C HIS A 194 -5.03 11.42 7.14
N GLY A 195 -5.82 11.08 6.12
CA GLY A 195 -5.71 11.70 4.80
C GLY A 195 -4.44 11.34 4.03
N SER A 196 -3.75 10.27 4.39
CA SER A 196 -2.63 9.73 3.62
C SER A 196 -3.02 9.55 2.16
N HIS A 197 -2.14 9.89 1.23
CA HIS A 197 -2.51 9.81 -0.17
C HIS A 197 -1.31 9.54 -1.09
N ASN A 198 -1.65 9.03 -2.29
CA ASN A 198 -0.67 8.61 -3.27
C ASN A 198 0.26 7.53 -2.68
N VAL A 199 -0.32 6.44 -2.17
CA VAL A 199 0.42 5.38 -1.48
C VAL A 199 0.49 4.13 -2.35
N LEU A 200 1.69 3.59 -2.52
CA LEU A 200 1.95 2.30 -3.13
C LEU A 200 2.30 1.27 -2.05
N VAL A 201 1.50 0.19 -1.95
CA VAL A 201 1.78 -0.97 -1.10
C VAL A 201 1.95 -2.18 -2.01
N GLN A 202 3.21 -2.57 -2.27
CA GLN A 202 3.50 -3.56 -3.30
C GLN A 202 4.47 -4.65 -2.86
N GLY A 203 4.11 -5.91 -3.17
CA GLY A 203 5.03 -7.04 -3.01
C GLY A 203 5.44 -7.32 -1.58
N ASN A 204 4.63 -6.90 -0.59
CA ASN A 204 4.90 -7.18 0.81
C ASN A 204 4.38 -8.57 1.19
N VAL A 205 5.00 -9.18 2.17
CA VAL A 205 4.56 -10.39 2.85
C VAL A 205 4.07 -9.98 4.24
N VAL A 206 2.79 -10.26 4.56
CA VAL A 206 2.22 -9.93 5.88
C VAL A 206 1.62 -11.18 6.51
N ARG A 207 2.00 -11.49 7.75
CA ARG A 207 1.56 -12.71 8.43
C ARG A 207 1.27 -12.49 9.91
N GLY A 208 0.20 -13.15 10.38
CA GLY A 208 -0.08 -13.27 11.81
C GLY A 208 -0.33 -11.94 12.52
N THR A 209 -0.96 -10.97 11.87
CA THR A 209 -1.28 -9.68 12.47
C THR A 209 -2.41 -9.79 13.49
N GLY A 210 -2.40 -8.96 14.52
CA GLY A 210 -3.44 -8.91 15.55
C GLY A 210 -4.72 -8.21 15.12
N ASP A 211 -4.72 -7.50 13.97
CA ASP A 211 -5.89 -6.94 13.29
C ASP A 211 -5.69 -7.03 11.78
N ASP A 212 -6.14 -6.08 10.98
CA ASP A 212 -6.10 -6.15 9.53
C ASP A 212 -4.66 -6.26 8.99
N MET A 213 -4.43 -7.10 7.98
CA MET A 213 -3.08 -7.23 7.42
C MET A 213 -2.68 -5.98 6.65
N ILE A 214 -3.60 -5.40 5.86
CA ILE A 214 -3.44 -4.09 5.22
C ILE A 214 -4.74 -3.30 5.38
N ALA A 215 -4.66 -2.09 5.95
CA ALA A 215 -5.81 -1.24 6.24
C ALA A 215 -5.68 0.14 5.60
N VAL A 216 -6.72 0.57 4.89
CA VAL A 216 -6.95 1.94 4.40
C VAL A 216 -8.12 2.51 5.19
N VAL A 217 -7.85 3.49 6.03
CA VAL A 217 -8.81 3.97 7.01
C VAL A 217 -8.97 5.49 6.93
N SER A 218 -10.20 5.96 7.17
CA SER A 218 -10.47 7.39 7.44
C SER A 218 -11.54 7.50 8.49
N TYR A 219 -11.28 8.26 9.51
CA TYR A 219 -12.23 8.52 10.56
C TYR A 219 -13.04 9.79 10.28
N GLN A 220 -14.34 9.81 10.63
CA GLN A 220 -15.22 10.96 10.41
C GLN A 220 -14.67 12.23 11.07
N ALA A 221 -14.07 12.09 12.24
CA ALA A 221 -13.53 13.22 13.00
C ALA A 221 -12.36 13.93 12.30
N GLU A 222 -11.66 13.25 11.39
CA GLU A 222 -10.51 13.82 10.66
C GLU A 222 -10.95 14.74 9.51
N GLY A 223 -12.17 14.54 8.97
CA GLY A 223 -12.72 15.36 7.88
C GLY A 223 -11.99 15.19 6.54
N VAL A 224 -11.05 14.28 6.44
CA VAL A 224 -10.25 14.00 5.25
C VAL A 224 -10.22 12.50 4.96
N LEU A 225 -10.17 12.14 3.66
CA LEU A 225 -10.10 10.74 3.24
C LEU A 225 -8.67 10.35 2.85
N THR A 226 -8.27 9.18 3.29
CA THR A 226 -7.13 8.45 2.71
C THR A 226 -7.50 8.09 1.27
N ARG A 227 -6.65 8.40 0.30
CA ARG A 227 -7.00 8.31 -1.12
C ARG A 227 -5.82 8.01 -2.03
N ASN A 228 -6.15 7.62 -3.28
CA ASN A 228 -5.15 7.29 -4.30
C ASN A 228 -4.17 6.22 -3.78
N VAL A 229 -4.71 5.09 -3.35
CA VAL A 229 -3.92 3.99 -2.79
C VAL A 229 -3.92 2.81 -3.76
N LEU A 230 -2.74 2.27 -4.03
CA LEU A 230 -2.59 1.02 -4.79
C LEU A 230 -2.00 -0.06 -3.88
N VAL A 231 -2.80 -1.11 -3.61
CA VAL A 231 -2.39 -2.31 -2.88
C VAL A 231 -2.27 -3.45 -3.89
N THR A 232 -1.04 -3.85 -4.25
CA THR A 232 -0.86 -4.79 -5.37
C THR A 232 0.25 -5.81 -5.14
N GLY A 233 0.00 -7.06 -5.55
CA GLY A 233 1.02 -8.11 -5.54
C GLY A 233 1.51 -8.51 -4.15
N ASN A 234 0.73 -8.26 -3.08
CA ASN A 234 1.09 -8.64 -1.72
C ASN A 234 0.67 -10.09 -1.42
N SER A 235 1.38 -10.75 -0.52
CA SER A 235 1.08 -12.09 0.01
C SER A 235 0.69 -11.98 1.49
N LEU A 236 -0.57 -12.25 1.78
CA LEU A 236 -1.19 -12.06 3.10
C LEU A 236 -1.69 -13.39 3.63
N GLU A 237 -1.22 -13.81 4.81
CA GLU A 237 -1.52 -15.15 5.32
C GLU A 237 -1.61 -15.23 6.85
N GLY A 238 -2.60 -15.99 7.35
CA GLY A 238 -2.62 -16.42 8.75
C GLY A 238 -3.09 -15.34 9.72
N ASN A 239 -4.16 -14.63 9.40
CA ASN A 239 -4.73 -13.63 10.31
C ASN A 239 -5.70 -14.27 11.32
N PRO A 240 -5.37 -14.26 12.64
CA PRO A 240 -6.24 -14.85 13.66
C PRO A 240 -7.40 -13.95 14.11
N TRP A 241 -7.38 -12.67 13.81
CA TRP A 241 -8.30 -11.69 14.39
C TRP A 241 -9.02 -10.80 13.36
N GLY A 242 -8.30 -10.12 12.49
CA GLY A 242 -8.82 -9.11 11.55
C GLY A 242 -9.15 -9.67 10.17
N ARG A 243 -8.97 -8.86 9.18
CA ARG A 243 -9.22 -9.15 7.77
C ARG A 243 -7.90 -9.19 6.99
N GLY A 244 -7.98 -9.64 5.74
CA GLY A 244 -6.83 -9.56 4.83
C GLY A 244 -6.54 -8.12 4.42
N ILE A 245 -7.42 -7.52 3.62
CA ILE A 245 -7.31 -6.12 3.18
C ILE A 245 -8.61 -5.39 3.51
N THR A 246 -8.49 -4.23 4.13
CA THR A 246 -9.64 -3.44 4.58
C THR A 246 -9.60 -2.04 3.99
N VAL A 247 -10.74 -1.53 3.49
CA VAL A 247 -10.97 -0.13 3.16
C VAL A 247 -12.20 0.34 3.93
N VAL A 248 -11.96 1.09 5.00
CA VAL A 248 -13.01 1.67 5.84
C VAL A 248 -12.85 3.18 5.91
N GLY A 249 -13.44 3.87 4.93
CA GLY A 249 -13.20 5.28 4.67
C GLY A 249 -12.01 5.50 3.74
N GLY A 250 -12.23 5.31 2.43
CA GLY A 250 -11.20 5.52 1.43
C GLY A 250 -11.79 5.99 0.09
N ALA A 251 -11.00 6.71 -0.69
CA ALA A 251 -11.40 7.13 -2.03
C ALA A 251 -10.30 6.82 -3.05
N ASN A 252 -10.72 6.33 -4.24
CA ASN A 252 -9.80 5.94 -5.31
C ASN A 252 -8.73 4.94 -4.82
N VAL A 253 -9.20 3.75 -4.40
CA VAL A 253 -8.34 2.67 -3.91
C VAL A 253 -8.41 1.49 -4.87
N THR A 254 -7.24 1.01 -5.29
CA THR A 254 -7.14 -0.21 -6.11
C THR A 254 -6.46 -1.32 -5.31
N ILE A 255 -7.13 -2.46 -5.22
CA ILE A 255 -6.65 -3.70 -4.59
C ILE A 255 -6.50 -4.73 -5.71
N SER A 256 -5.27 -5.03 -6.14
CA SER A 256 -5.08 -5.87 -7.32
C SER A 256 -3.99 -6.92 -7.17
N ASN A 257 -4.24 -8.11 -7.73
CA ASN A 257 -3.24 -9.18 -7.83
C ASN A 257 -2.63 -9.59 -6.48
N ASN A 258 -3.36 -9.45 -5.37
CA ASN A 258 -2.93 -9.91 -4.05
C ASN A 258 -3.33 -11.37 -3.83
N ILE A 259 -2.58 -12.06 -2.98
CA ILE A 259 -2.90 -13.38 -2.46
C ILE A 259 -3.29 -13.20 -0.99
N VAL A 260 -4.52 -13.60 -0.64
CA VAL A 260 -5.06 -13.55 0.73
C VAL A 260 -5.48 -14.94 1.14
N ARG A 261 -4.90 -15.49 2.20
CA ARG A 261 -5.16 -16.85 2.65
C ARG A 261 -5.27 -16.97 4.16
N ASN A 262 -6.05 -17.97 4.60
CA ASN A 262 -6.15 -18.38 6.01
C ASN A 262 -6.49 -17.19 6.92
N VAL A 263 -7.54 -16.47 6.57
CA VAL A 263 -8.17 -15.47 7.46
C VAL A 263 -9.13 -16.20 8.37
N GLN A 264 -8.82 -16.29 9.66
CA GLN A 264 -9.47 -17.25 10.55
C GLN A 264 -10.90 -16.88 10.93
N VAL A 265 -11.20 -15.58 11.12
CA VAL A 265 -12.48 -15.16 11.71
C VAL A 265 -13.26 -14.14 10.89
N SER A 266 -12.66 -13.53 9.87
CA SER A 266 -13.25 -12.38 9.17
C SER A 266 -13.11 -12.50 7.64
N SER A 267 -13.36 -11.42 6.90
CA SER A 267 -13.29 -11.40 5.43
C SER A 267 -11.85 -11.36 4.89
N GLY A 268 -11.67 -11.88 3.68
CA GLY A 268 -10.43 -11.73 2.94
C GLY A 268 -10.22 -10.27 2.49
N ILE A 269 -11.26 -9.64 1.92
CA ILE A 269 -11.29 -8.22 1.57
C ILE A 269 -12.58 -7.60 2.10
N LEU A 270 -12.45 -6.48 2.82
CA LEU A 270 -13.57 -5.68 3.31
C LEU A 270 -13.53 -4.28 2.70
N VAL A 271 -14.65 -3.81 2.14
CA VAL A 271 -14.89 -2.40 1.83
C VAL A 271 -16.12 -1.96 2.59
N ALA A 272 -15.98 -1.10 3.58
CA ALA A 272 -17.09 -0.79 4.45
C ALA A 272 -17.08 0.64 4.99
N GLN A 273 -18.20 0.98 5.63
CA GLN A 273 -18.32 2.06 6.61
C GLN A 273 -18.77 1.45 7.93
N GLU A 274 -18.05 1.74 9.00
CA GLU A 274 -18.26 1.14 10.32
C GLU A 274 -18.61 2.21 11.37
N ASP A 275 -19.80 2.13 11.98
CA ASP A 275 -20.22 3.06 13.04
C ASP A 275 -19.44 2.86 14.34
N SER A 276 -19.09 1.61 14.67
CA SER A 276 -18.34 1.28 15.87
C SER A 276 -16.99 2.00 15.93
N ASN A 277 -16.37 2.20 14.78
CA ASN A 277 -15.09 2.87 14.62
C ASN A 277 -15.25 4.31 14.08
N ARG A 278 -16.49 4.77 13.83
CA ARG A 278 -16.80 6.08 13.26
C ARG A 278 -16.00 6.36 11.98
N THR A 279 -15.91 5.35 11.11
CA THR A 279 -15.21 5.53 9.86
C THR A 279 -16.05 6.32 8.85
N ALA A 280 -15.40 7.02 7.96
CA ALA A 280 -16.04 7.67 6.83
C ALA A 280 -16.56 6.63 5.81
N GLY A 281 -17.38 7.04 4.86
CA GLY A 281 -17.77 6.22 3.72
C GLY A 281 -16.62 5.99 2.74
N SER A 282 -16.79 5.01 1.85
CA SER A 282 -15.78 4.67 0.83
C SER A 282 -16.32 4.87 -0.59
N SER A 283 -15.47 5.29 -1.52
CA SER A 283 -15.86 5.45 -2.92
C SER A 283 -14.74 5.19 -3.92
N ASP A 284 -15.12 4.83 -5.14
CA ASP A 284 -14.17 4.61 -6.24
C ASP A 284 -13.17 3.50 -5.92
N ILE A 285 -13.67 2.34 -5.54
CA ILE A 285 -12.86 1.20 -5.13
C ILE A 285 -12.81 0.17 -6.26
N ARG A 286 -11.61 -0.32 -6.56
CA ARG A 286 -11.37 -1.38 -7.54
C ARG A 286 -10.72 -2.58 -6.87
N ILE A 287 -11.37 -3.75 -6.93
CA ILE A 287 -10.88 -5.04 -6.42
C ILE A 287 -10.69 -5.94 -7.63
N GLU A 288 -9.45 -6.24 -8.03
CA GLU A 288 -9.19 -6.85 -9.33
C GLU A 288 -8.12 -7.95 -9.28
N GLY A 289 -8.44 -9.12 -9.84
CA GLY A 289 -7.47 -10.19 -10.07
C GLY A 289 -6.84 -10.77 -8.80
N ASN A 290 -7.47 -10.58 -7.63
CA ASN A 290 -6.97 -11.13 -6.37
C ASN A 290 -7.30 -12.63 -6.25
N SER A 291 -6.44 -13.38 -5.56
CA SER A 291 -6.66 -14.77 -5.15
C SER A 291 -6.96 -14.81 -3.65
N ILE A 292 -8.17 -15.18 -3.29
CA ILE A 292 -8.68 -15.16 -1.92
C ILE A 292 -9.12 -16.57 -1.56
N ALA A 293 -8.52 -17.18 -0.54
CA ALA A 293 -8.81 -18.57 -0.17
C ALA A 293 -8.77 -18.79 1.32
N ASP A 294 -9.46 -19.85 1.77
CA ASP A 294 -9.44 -20.32 3.17
C ASP A 294 -9.89 -19.20 4.13
N ILE A 295 -11.12 -18.75 3.94
CA ILE A 295 -11.70 -17.64 4.71
C ILE A 295 -12.66 -18.15 5.79
N GLN A 296 -12.52 -17.61 7.03
CA GLN A 296 -13.16 -18.03 8.29
C GLN A 296 -12.83 -19.49 8.64
N THR A 297 -11.54 -19.80 8.65
CA THR A 297 -11.03 -21.15 8.88
C THR A 297 -11.07 -21.61 10.34
N ALA A 298 -11.29 -20.72 11.32
CA ALA A 298 -11.34 -21.09 12.74
C ALA A 298 -12.39 -22.17 13.02
N THR A 299 -11.99 -23.23 13.71
CA THR A 299 -12.86 -24.38 14.05
C THR A 299 -13.55 -24.24 15.40
N ALA A 300 -12.99 -23.41 16.32
CA ALA A 300 -13.55 -23.13 17.64
C ALA A 300 -13.82 -21.62 17.77
N ARG A 301 -14.64 -21.23 18.75
CA ARG A 301 -14.67 -19.82 19.18
C ARG A 301 -13.25 -19.43 19.55
N SER A 302 -12.69 -18.48 18.82
CA SER A 302 -11.53 -17.76 19.31
C SER A 302 -11.95 -17.09 20.62
N ASP A 303 -11.23 -17.30 21.70
CA ASP A 303 -11.48 -16.63 22.99
C ASP A 303 -11.39 -15.10 22.85
N LEU A 304 -10.79 -14.64 21.77
CA LEU A 304 -10.53 -13.24 21.48
C LEU A 304 -11.63 -12.60 20.61
N ARG A 305 -12.16 -13.30 19.60
CA ARG A 305 -13.18 -12.76 18.71
C ARG A 305 -14.08 -13.87 18.13
N PRO A 306 -15.42 -13.70 18.13
CA PRO A 306 -16.30 -14.59 17.41
C PRO A 306 -16.05 -14.54 15.90
N ILE A 307 -16.21 -15.68 15.22
CA ILE A 307 -16.20 -15.73 13.76
C ILE A 307 -17.30 -14.81 13.24
N THR A 308 -16.94 -13.86 12.37
CA THR A 308 -17.91 -12.99 11.71
C THR A 308 -18.63 -13.75 10.61
N ARG A 309 -19.82 -13.26 10.21
CA ARG A 309 -20.53 -13.80 9.04
C ARG A 309 -20.30 -12.96 7.78
N GLN A 310 -19.17 -12.27 7.73
CA GLN A 310 -18.76 -11.54 6.53
C GLN A 310 -18.48 -12.51 5.37
N ALA A 311 -18.67 -12.02 4.15
CA ALA A 311 -18.27 -12.76 2.96
C ALA A 311 -16.74 -12.75 2.77
N ALA A 312 -16.24 -13.56 1.86
CA ALA A 312 -14.82 -13.52 1.49
C ALA A 312 -14.43 -12.15 0.90
N ILE A 313 -15.32 -11.54 0.08
CA ILE A 313 -15.29 -10.12 -0.29
C ILE A 313 -16.58 -9.49 0.26
N GLU A 314 -16.44 -8.66 1.26
CA GLU A 314 -17.55 -7.98 1.92
C GLU A 314 -17.59 -6.50 1.53
N ILE A 315 -18.73 -6.02 1.05
CA ILE A 315 -18.98 -4.60 0.76
C ILE A 315 -20.22 -4.20 1.53
N SER A 316 -20.04 -3.42 2.62
CA SER A 316 -21.14 -3.18 3.54
C SER A 316 -21.07 -1.83 4.24
N THR A 317 -22.22 -1.38 4.75
CA THR A 317 -22.31 -0.15 5.53
C THR A 317 -23.21 -0.34 6.75
N TRP A 318 -22.97 0.48 7.74
CA TRP A 318 -23.92 0.72 8.84
C TRP A 318 -24.76 1.95 8.54
N SER A 319 -24.40 3.14 9.04
CA SER A 319 -25.18 4.37 8.81
C SER A 319 -24.70 5.19 7.60
N GLY A 320 -23.46 4.98 7.14
CA GLY A 320 -22.88 5.72 6.04
C GLY A 320 -23.12 5.09 4.66
N SER A 321 -22.20 5.32 3.72
CA SER A 321 -22.34 4.84 2.34
C SER A 321 -21.04 4.29 1.77
N VAL A 322 -21.19 3.32 0.86
CA VAL A 322 -20.12 2.85 -0.04
C VAL A 322 -20.62 2.94 -1.47
N SER A 323 -19.83 3.53 -2.36
CA SER A 323 -20.29 3.75 -3.74
C SER A 323 -19.19 3.53 -4.77
N ARG A 324 -19.60 3.19 -6.00
CA ARG A 324 -18.73 3.02 -7.18
C ARG A 324 -17.61 2.00 -6.93
N VAL A 325 -18.01 0.74 -6.65
CA VAL A 325 -17.09 -0.36 -6.41
C VAL A 325 -17.08 -1.31 -7.59
N SER A 326 -15.90 -1.64 -8.11
CA SER A 326 -15.73 -2.64 -9.16
C SER A 326 -14.99 -3.87 -8.60
N VAL A 327 -15.61 -5.05 -8.74
CA VAL A 327 -15.02 -6.34 -8.33
C VAL A 327 -14.85 -7.18 -9.59
N ILE A 328 -13.62 -7.35 -10.05
CA ILE A 328 -13.33 -7.82 -11.41
C ILE A 328 -12.29 -8.96 -11.38
N GLY A 329 -12.63 -10.10 -11.99
CA GLY A 329 -11.67 -11.16 -12.26
C GLY A 329 -11.01 -11.79 -11.02
N ASN A 330 -11.61 -11.65 -9.83
CA ASN A 330 -11.07 -12.24 -8.62
C ASN A 330 -11.38 -13.75 -8.56
N ARG A 331 -10.50 -14.50 -7.90
CA ARG A 331 -10.72 -15.91 -7.57
C ARG A 331 -10.95 -16.05 -6.08
N VAL A 332 -12.12 -16.57 -5.69
CA VAL A 332 -12.46 -16.84 -4.30
C VAL A 332 -12.73 -18.34 -4.16
N SER A 333 -12.06 -18.98 -3.21
CA SER A 333 -12.28 -20.40 -2.93
C SER A 333 -12.27 -20.69 -1.41
N HIS A 334 -12.95 -21.77 -1.01
CA HIS A 334 -12.97 -22.23 0.39
C HIS A 334 -13.40 -21.13 1.36
N ALA A 335 -14.48 -20.42 1.07
CA ALA A 335 -15.08 -19.46 2.00
C ALA A 335 -16.18 -20.13 2.82
N ARG A 336 -16.11 -20.01 4.14
CA ARG A 336 -17.09 -20.64 5.06
C ARG A 336 -18.51 -20.11 4.89
N PHE A 337 -18.65 -18.83 4.58
CA PHE A 337 -19.92 -18.16 4.34
C PHE A 337 -20.04 -17.73 2.87
N ASP A 338 -20.52 -16.53 2.60
CA ASP A 338 -20.74 -16.06 1.25
C ASP A 338 -19.43 -15.72 0.50
N GLY A 339 -19.45 -15.83 -0.82
CA GLY A 339 -18.29 -15.47 -1.65
C GLY A 339 -18.14 -13.94 -1.74
N ILE A 340 -19.17 -13.25 -2.26
CA ILE A 340 -19.26 -11.78 -2.32
C ILE A 340 -20.58 -11.35 -1.68
N ARG A 341 -20.53 -10.36 -0.79
CA ARG A 341 -21.75 -9.79 -0.19
C ARG A 341 -21.79 -8.28 -0.33
N LEU A 342 -22.99 -7.79 -0.68
CA LEU A 342 -23.33 -6.37 -0.73
C LEU A 342 -24.41 -6.12 0.32
N ALA A 343 -24.19 -5.22 1.30
CA ALA A 343 -25.17 -4.99 2.36
C ALA A 343 -25.22 -3.51 2.81
N GLY A 344 -26.43 -3.04 3.12
CA GLY A 344 -26.67 -1.69 3.57
C GLY A 344 -26.77 -0.64 2.47
N ASN A 345 -26.27 0.58 2.68
CA ASN A 345 -26.31 1.69 1.72
C ASN A 345 -25.11 1.61 0.74
N VAL A 346 -25.16 0.64 -0.13
CA VAL A 346 -24.13 0.36 -1.14
C VAL A 346 -24.70 0.63 -2.52
N SER A 347 -23.99 1.36 -3.37
CA SER A 347 -24.46 1.75 -4.72
C SER A 347 -23.36 1.74 -5.77
N GLY A 348 -23.76 1.60 -7.04
CA GLY A 348 -22.82 1.64 -8.17
C GLY A 348 -21.81 0.49 -8.15
N VAL A 349 -22.22 -0.71 -7.73
CA VAL A 349 -21.34 -1.89 -7.70
C VAL A 349 -21.38 -2.62 -9.02
N ARG A 350 -20.21 -2.97 -9.52
CA ARG A 350 -20.02 -3.77 -10.73
C ARG A 350 -19.27 -5.06 -10.39
N LEU A 351 -19.87 -6.21 -10.66
CA LEU A 351 -19.27 -7.53 -10.50
C LEU A 351 -19.03 -8.15 -11.87
N VAL A 352 -17.77 -8.44 -12.22
CA VAL A 352 -17.39 -8.93 -13.56
C VAL A 352 -16.41 -10.07 -13.45
N ASP A 353 -16.68 -11.17 -14.14
CA ASP A 353 -15.76 -12.30 -14.34
C ASP A 353 -15.10 -12.88 -13.05
N ASN A 354 -15.73 -12.73 -11.88
CA ASN A 354 -15.24 -13.32 -10.64
C ASN A 354 -15.51 -14.84 -10.66
N GLN A 355 -14.53 -15.61 -10.23
CA GLN A 355 -14.60 -17.07 -10.09
C GLN A 355 -14.77 -17.41 -8.62
N LEU A 356 -15.89 -18.08 -8.30
CA LEU A 356 -16.27 -18.45 -6.93
C LEU A 356 -16.44 -19.96 -6.87
N SER A 357 -15.66 -20.63 -6.02
CA SER A 357 -15.69 -22.07 -5.86
C SER A 357 -15.65 -22.45 -4.37
N GLU A 358 -16.29 -23.56 -4.00
CA GLU A 358 -16.30 -24.08 -2.64
C GLU A 358 -16.75 -23.01 -1.61
N ILE A 359 -17.86 -22.36 -1.94
CA ILE A 359 -18.49 -21.33 -1.10
C ILE A 359 -19.54 -22.00 -0.21
N GLY A 360 -19.39 -21.89 1.11
CA GLY A 360 -20.30 -22.51 2.08
C GLY A 360 -21.67 -21.84 2.18
N GLY A 361 -21.78 -20.57 1.80
CA GLY A 361 -23.01 -19.80 1.70
C GLY A 361 -23.41 -19.53 0.24
N MET A 362 -23.88 -18.31 -0.01
CA MET A 362 -24.23 -17.87 -1.38
C MET A 362 -22.97 -17.44 -2.14
N PRO A 363 -22.80 -17.81 -3.41
CA PRO A 363 -21.75 -17.24 -4.24
C PRO A 363 -21.77 -15.71 -4.23
N VAL A 364 -22.93 -15.10 -4.43
CA VAL A 364 -23.18 -13.66 -4.30
C VAL A 364 -24.45 -13.45 -3.50
N ARG A 365 -24.35 -12.64 -2.43
CA ARG A 365 -25.50 -12.18 -1.64
C ARG A 365 -25.66 -10.67 -1.78
N THR A 366 -26.90 -10.22 -1.94
CA THR A 366 -27.25 -8.80 -2.03
C THR A 366 -28.34 -8.46 -1.03
N ASP A 367 -27.98 -7.71 0.01
CA ASP A 367 -28.85 -7.22 1.07
C ASP A 367 -28.82 -5.66 1.08
N VAL A 368 -28.97 -5.01 -0.08
CA VAL A 368 -28.89 -3.56 -0.23
C VAL A 368 -30.26 -2.89 -0.07
N ALA A 369 -30.26 -1.68 0.49
CA ALA A 369 -31.51 -0.95 0.80
C ALA A 369 -32.25 -0.40 -0.44
N HIS A 370 -31.61 -0.31 -1.61
CA HIS A 370 -32.21 0.16 -2.87
C HIS A 370 -31.72 -0.68 -4.05
N ASP A 371 -32.65 -0.97 -4.98
CA ASP A 371 -32.53 -1.87 -6.12
C ASP A 371 -31.23 -1.77 -6.92
N CYS A 372 -30.38 -2.77 -6.71
CA CYS A 372 -29.39 -3.20 -7.69
C CYS A 372 -29.79 -4.59 -8.17
N ALA A 373 -30.16 -4.72 -9.43
CA ALA A 373 -30.63 -5.95 -10.00
C ALA A 373 -29.59 -7.06 -9.95
N THR A 374 -29.99 -8.18 -9.44
CA THR A 374 -29.26 -9.42 -9.25
C THR A 374 -28.83 -10.08 -10.55
N ALA A 375 -27.58 -10.51 -10.64
CA ALA A 375 -27.17 -11.54 -11.58
C ALA A 375 -27.77 -12.89 -11.17
N ARG A 376 -28.42 -13.59 -12.09
CA ARG A 376 -28.91 -14.96 -11.85
C ARG A 376 -27.73 -15.92 -11.76
N PRO A 377 -27.68 -16.80 -10.75
CA PRO A 377 -26.62 -17.79 -10.65
C PRO A 377 -26.77 -18.87 -11.73
N ALA A 378 -25.69 -19.21 -12.40
CA ALA A 378 -25.58 -20.42 -13.20
C ALA A 378 -25.21 -21.59 -12.29
N THR A 379 -25.81 -22.75 -12.55
CA THR A 379 -25.70 -23.96 -11.74
C THR A 379 -24.29 -24.55 -11.70
N ALA A 380 -23.89 -24.88 -10.47
CA ALA A 380 -22.88 -25.88 -10.00
C ALA A 380 -21.55 -26.06 -10.72
N SER A 381 -20.54 -25.83 -10.00
CA SER A 381 -19.14 -26.24 -9.78
C SER A 381 -18.06 -25.22 -10.05
N SER A 382 -18.24 -24.21 -10.87
CA SER A 382 -17.48 -22.96 -10.89
C SER A 382 -18.36 -21.85 -11.44
N THR A 383 -18.78 -20.91 -10.60
CA THR A 383 -19.73 -19.89 -11.02
C THR A 383 -18.97 -18.66 -11.54
N ARG A 384 -18.94 -18.49 -12.85
CA ARG A 384 -18.48 -17.24 -13.48
C ARG A 384 -19.65 -16.26 -13.42
N VAL A 385 -19.54 -15.22 -12.61
CA VAL A 385 -20.55 -14.17 -12.51
C VAL A 385 -20.34 -13.18 -13.66
N LYS A 386 -21.27 -13.18 -14.62
CA LYS A 386 -21.30 -12.19 -15.72
C LYS A 386 -22.06 -10.94 -15.29
N ASP A 387 -21.73 -9.82 -15.89
CA ASP A 387 -22.23 -8.47 -15.67
C ASP A 387 -23.67 -8.36 -15.10
N ALA A 388 -23.79 -7.70 -13.95
CA ALA A 388 -25.06 -7.19 -13.43
C ALA A 388 -24.99 -5.67 -13.31
N PRO A 389 -25.49 -4.89 -14.30
CA PRO A 389 -25.49 -3.44 -14.19
C PRO A 389 -26.69 -2.94 -13.38
N CYS A 390 -26.46 -2.02 -12.44
CA CYS A 390 -27.52 -1.18 -11.89
C CYS A 390 -27.99 -0.17 -12.96
N ALA A 391 -29.28 -0.10 -13.24
CA ALA A 391 -29.84 0.72 -14.32
C ALA A 391 -29.59 2.25 -14.15
N ALA A 392 -29.37 2.74 -12.93
CA ALA A 392 -29.06 4.15 -12.68
C ALA A 392 -27.59 4.53 -12.99
N ALA A 393 -26.70 3.56 -13.20
CA ALA A 393 -25.28 3.81 -13.46
C ALA A 393 -24.96 4.05 -14.95
N ARG A 394 -25.89 3.83 -15.86
CA ARG A 394 -25.61 3.90 -17.31
C ARG A 394 -25.29 5.30 -17.85
N GLN A 395 -25.69 6.37 -17.16
CA GLN A 395 -25.42 7.74 -17.66
C GLN A 395 -24.15 8.39 -17.07
N SER A 396 -23.59 7.86 -15.96
CA SER A 396 -22.38 8.41 -15.35
C SER A 396 -21.10 7.58 -15.60
N LEU A 397 -21.23 6.34 -16.08
CA LEU A 397 -20.11 5.42 -16.26
C LEU A 397 -19.28 5.64 -17.52
N SER A 398 -19.80 6.34 -18.54
CA SER A 398 -19.00 6.66 -19.74
C SER A 398 -17.94 7.76 -19.48
N ALA A 399 -18.12 8.58 -18.43
CA ALA A 399 -17.17 9.62 -18.04
C ALA A 399 -16.28 9.20 -16.86
N ALA A 400 -16.66 8.15 -16.11
CA ALA A 400 -15.93 7.71 -14.92
C ALA A 400 -15.00 6.52 -15.18
N SER A 401 -15.11 5.84 -16.33
CA SER A 401 -14.20 4.71 -16.65
C SER A 401 -12.75 5.14 -16.81
N ASP A 402 -12.50 6.43 -17.09
CA ASP A 402 -11.15 6.97 -17.26
C ASP A 402 -10.55 7.56 -15.95
N ALA A 403 -11.37 7.70 -14.90
CA ALA A 403 -10.95 8.34 -13.65
C ALA A 403 -10.64 7.35 -12.51
N VAL A 404 -10.87 6.05 -12.68
CA VAL A 404 -10.61 5.02 -11.65
C VAL A 404 -9.23 4.39 -11.89
N GLY A 405 -8.21 5.20 -11.82
CA GLY A 405 -6.82 4.78 -11.72
C GLY A 405 -6.12 5.74 -10.76
N ALA A 406 -5.27 5.21 -9.88
CA ALA A 406 -4.25 6.06 -9.26
C ALA A 406 -3.64 6.93 -10.37
N ASP A 407 -3.42 8.22 -10.11
CA ASP A 407 -2.83 9.14 -11.10
C ASP A 407 -1.80 8.40 -11.97
N PRO A 408 -2.03 8.25 -13.28
CA PRO A 408 -1.15 7.45 -14.12
C PRO A 408 0.30 7.98 -14.15
N LEU A 409 0.52 9.22 -13.70
CA LEU A 409 1.85 9.82 -13.57
C LEU A 409 2.50 9.50 -12.21
N LEU A 410 1.72 9.17 -11.18
CA LEU A 410 2.22 8.88 -9.86
C LEU A 410 2.95 7.54 -9.79
N LEU A 411 2.33 6.48 -10.29
CA LEU A 411 2.91 5.14 -10.28
C LEU A 411 4.27 5.05 -10.98
N PRO A 412 4.49 5.67 -12.16
CA PRO A 412 5.81 5.76 -12.77
C PRO A 412 6.83 6.50 -11.89
N ARG A 413 6.45 7.61 -11.26
CA ARG A 413 7.35 8.38 -10.37
C ARG A 413 7.74 7.59 -9.12
N VAL A 414 6.78 6.98 -8.44
CA VAL A 414 7.04 6.14 -7.24
C VAL A 414 7.88 4.92 -7.63
N ARG A 415 7.56 4.24 -8.73
CA ARG A 415 8.35 3.09 -9.22
C ARG A 415 9.77 3.48 -9.60
N GLU A 416 9.96 4.64 -10.21
CA GLU A 416 11.28 5.16 -10.56
C GLU A 416 12.09 5.51 -9.31
N SER A 417 11.48 6.13 -8.30
CA SER A 417 12.16 6.44 -7.05
C SER A 417 12.57 5.18 -6.29
N VAL A 418 11.71 4.17 -6.23
CA VAL A 418 12.01 2.84 -5.66
C VAL A 418 13.16 2.17 -6.42
N ARG A 419 13.13 2.21 -7.76
CA ARG A 419 14.20 1.67 -8.60
C ARG A 419 15.53 2.38 -8.33
N ARG A 420 15.55 3.70 -8.23
CA ARG A 420 16.76 4.47 -7.90
C ARG A 420 17.29 4.14 -6.52
N ALA A 421 16.41 4.02 -5.51
CA ALA A 421 16.83 3.65 -4.16
C ALA A 421 17.46 2.25 -4.10
N ARG A 422 16.94 1.29 -4.87
CA ARG A 422 17.52 -0.06 -4.99
C ARG A 422 18.83 -0.08 -5.79
N TRP A 423 18.92 0.70 -6.87
CA TRP A 423 20.12 0.78 -7.71
C TRP A 423 21.32 1.40 -7.00
N SER A 424 21.08 2.41 -6.17
CA SER A 424 22.15 3.04 -5.38
C SER A 424 22.80 2.09 -4.36
N GLN A 425 22.26 0.89 -4.19
CA GLN A 425 22.76 -0.13 -3.27
C GLN A 425 23.45 -1.32 -3.97
N GLY A 426 23.23 -1.48 -5.28
CA GLY A 426 23.79 -2.57 -6.08
C GLY A 426 25.20 -2.33 -6.65
N GLY A 427 25.88 -1.31 -6.22
CA GLY A 427 27.24 -0.98 -6.67
C GLY A 427 28.30 -1.39 -5.65
N ILE A 428 28.24 -2.62 -5.16
CA ILE A 428 29.39 -3.27 -4.50
C ILE A 428 29.53 -4.61 -5.23
N ASP A 429 30.29 -4.60 -6.31
CA ASP A 429 31.06 -5.73 -6.77
C ASP A 429 32.46 -5.68 -6.16
#